data_75c7623e8bd520e4688b1173ad43978f
#
_entry.id   75c7623e8bd520e4688b1173ad43978f
#
_cell.length_a   1.000
_cell.length_b   1.000
_cell.length_c   1.000
_cell.angle_alpha   90.00
_cell.angle_beta   90.00
_cell.angle_gamma   90.00
#
_symmetry.space_group_name_H-M   'P 1'
#
loop_
_entity.id
_entity.type
_entity.pdbx_description
1 polymer ?
#
loop_
_entity_poly.entity_id
_entity_poly.type
_entity_poly.pdbx_seq_one_letter_code
_entity_poly.pdbx_strand_id
1 'polypeptide(L)'
;EIREYLSNHPKKPYLLCEYMHDMGNSLGGFDSYIKLIDEFEMYQGGFIWDFIDQAILVKDHVTGKEVLRYGGDFDDRPSDYEFSGNGIVFADRKEKPAMQEVRYYYGLYR
;
A
#
# COMPACT_ATOMS: atom_id res chain seq x y z
N GLU A 1 6.50 -14.20 12.58
CA GLU A 1 7.43 -13.21 13.17
C GLU A 1 6.70 -12.23 14.09
N ILE A 2 5.64 -11.55 13.61
CA ILE A 2 4.87 -10.60 14.42
C ILE A 2 4.23 -11.29 15.64
N ARG A 3 3.63 -12.47 15.44
CA ARG A 3 3.02 -13.24 16.53
C ARG A 3 4.03 -13.62 17.59
N GLU A 4 5.23 -14.01 17.16
CA GLU A 4 6.31 -14.39 18.07
C GLU A 4 6.71 -13.23 18.97
N TYR A 5 6.91 -12.05 18.37
CA TYR A 5 7.21 -10.85 19.13
C TYR A 5 6.11 -10.48 20.13
N LEU A 6 4.85 -10.49 19.67
CA LEU A 6 3.69 -10.10 20.50
C LEU A 6 3.42 -11.13 21.62
N SER A 7 3.73 -12.40 21.39
CA SER A 7 3.57 -13.46 22.41
C SER A 7 4.56 -13.33 23.56
N ASN A 8 5.62 -12.55 23.41
CA ASN A 8 6.62 -12.31 24.45
C ASN A 8 6.26 -11.14 25.37
N HIS A 9 5.01 -10.70 25.38
CA HIS A 9 4.50 -9.63 26.24
C HIS A 9 5.33 -8.33 26.15
N PRO A 10 5.39 -7.69 24.98
CA PRO A 10 6.17 -6.48 24.77
C PRO A 10 5.63 -5.33 25.65
N LYS A 11 6.52 -4.42 26.04
CA LYS A 11 6.17 -3.25 26.86
C LYS A 11 5.68 -2.07 26.03
N LYS A 12 5.87 -2.09 24.71
CA LYS A 12 5.49 -1.01 23.81
C LYS A 12 4.51 -1.51 22.77
N PRO A 13 3.58 -0.66 22.31
CA PRO A 13 2.70 -1.05 21.22
C PRO A 13 3.48 -1.31 19.94
N TYR A 14 2.94 -2.21 19.13
CA TYR A 14 3.51 -2.61 17.84
C TYR A 14 2.73 -1.95 16.71
N LEU A 15 3.44 -1.24 15.87
CA LEU A 15 2.88 -0.60 14.67
C LEU A 15 3.75 -0.98 13.47
N LEU A 16 3.13 -1.40 12.37
CA LEU A 16 3.83 -1.59 11.11
C LEU A 16 3.91 -0.25 10.38
N CYS A 17 5.12 0.22 10.08
CA CYS A 17 5.28 1.52 9.42
C CYS A 17 4.87 1.48 7.94
N GLU A 18 5.01 0.33 7.30
CA GLU A 18 4.48 0.10 5.95
C GLU A 18 4.23 -1.39 5.76
N TYR A 19 3.10 -1.72 5.18
CA TYR A 19 2.73 -3.09 4.87
C TYR A 19 1.81 -3.11 3.63
N MET A 20 1.62 -4.30 3.05
CA MET A 20 0.67 -4.51 1.97
C MET A 20 0.93 -3.61 0.76
N HIS A 21 2.17 -3.63 0.25
CA HIS A 21 2.49 -2.96 -1.02
C HIS A 21 1.59 -3.52 -2.13
N ASP A 22 0.75 -2.67 -2.70
CA ASP A 22 -0.20 -3.06 -3.75
C ASP A 22 0.38 -2.79 -5.13
N MET A 23 1.45 -3.49 -5.46
CA MET A 23 2.10 -3.40 -6.77
C MET A 23 1.16 -3.94 -7.84
N GLY A 24 0.71 -3.05 -8.73
CA GLY A 24 -0.32 -3.39 -9.71
C GLY A 24 -1.69 -3.46 -9.04
N ASN A 25 -2.32 -4.65 -9.02
CA ASN A 25 -3.64 -4.87 -8.44
C ASN A 25 -3.62 -5.89 -7.30
N SER A 26 -2.47 -6.10 -6.68
CA SER A 26 -2.27 -7.21 -5.75
C SER A 26 -2.11 -6.73 -4.31
N LEU A 27 -3.04 -7.14 -3.44
CA LEU A 27 -2.99 -6.90 -2.00
C LEU A 27 -3.40 -8.20 -1.30
N GLY A 28 -2.44 -9.09 -1.04
CA GLY A 28 -2.71 -10.39 -0.43
C GLY A 28 -2.51 -10.42 1.08
N GLY A 29 -3.32 -11.24 1.78
CA GLY A 29 -3.11 -11.49 3.20
C GLY A 29 -3.45 -10.33 4.14
N PHE A 30 -4.17 -9.32 3.66
CA PHE A 30 -4.51 -8.13 4.46
C PHE A 30 -5.33 -8.49 5.70
N ASP A 31 -6.28 -9.40 5.58
CA ASP A 31 -7.10 -9.87 6.68
C ASP A 31 -6.28 -10.46 7.84
N SER A 32 -5.17 -11.12 7.52
CA SER A 32 -4.29 -11.70 8.53
C SER A 32 -3.67 -10.64 9.44
N TYR A 33 -3.29 -9.50 8.86
CA TYR A 33 -2.75 -8.37 9.63
C TYR A 33 -3.83 -7.71 10.49
N ILE A 34 -5.03 -7.56 9.95
CA ILE A 34 -6.14 -6.93 10.67
C ILE A 34 -6.59 -7.77 11.86
N LYS A 35 -6.63 -9.09 11.72
CA LYS A 35 -7.02 -10.00 12.81
C LYS A 35 -6.09 -9.94 14.02
N LEU A 36 -4.85 -9.53 13.83
CA LEU A 36 -3.91 -9.35 14.94
C LEU A 36 -4.37 -8.26 15.93
N ILE A 37 -5.18 -7.32 15.50
CA ILE A 37 -5.72 -6.27 16.36
C ILE A 37 -6.59 -6.86 17.46
N ASP A 38 -7.43 -7.84 17.11
CA ASP A 38 -8.30 -8.51 18.07
C ASP A 38 -7.56 -9.53 18.94
N GLU A 39 -6.46 -10.07 18.43
CA GLU A 39 -5.72 -11.14 19.06
C GLU A 39 -4.69 -10.63 20.08
N PHE A 40 -4.08 -9.49 19.81
CA PHE A 40 -3.02 -8.94 20.66
C PHE A 40 -3.28 -7.48 20.99
N GLU A 41 -3.37 -7.17 22.29
CA GLU A 41 -3.61 -5.81 22.77
C GLU A 41 -2.53 -4.83 22.33
N MET A 42 -1.27 -5.27 22.29
CA MET A 42 -0.14 -4.42 21.92
C MET A 42 0.02 -4.23 20.41
N TYR A 43 -0.76 -4.93 19.59
CA TYR A 43 -0.78 -4.69 18.16
C TYR A 43 -1.79 -3.59 17.84
N GLN A 44 -1.29 -2.42 17.44
CA GLN A 44 -2.11 -1.22 17.24
C GLN A 44 -2.41 -0.94 15.77
N GLY A 45 -1.95 -1.80 14.86
CA GLY A 45 -2.23 -1.68 13.44
C GLY A 45 -1.00 -1.35 12.60
N GLY A 46 -1.22 -0.66 11.52
CA GLY A 46 -0.13 -0.31 10.60
C GLY A 46 -0.58 0.65 9.52
N PHE A 47 0.35 1.02 8.68
CA PHE A 47 0.15 1.91 7.55
C PHE A 47 0.39 1.16 6.24
N ILE A 48 -0.58 1.20 5.34
CA ILE A 48 -0.43 0.61 4.01
C ILE A 48 0.53 1.47 3.19
N TRP A 49 1.46 0.88 2.52
CA TRP A 49 2.26 1.56 1.53
C TRP A 49 1.78 1.16 0.13
N ASP A 50 1.11 2.04 -0.59
CA ASP A 50 0.70 3.37 -0.16
C ASP A 50 -0.71 3.66 -0.66
N PHE A 51 -1.15 4.89 -0.52
CA PHE A 51 -2.53 5.26 -0.88
C PHE A 51 -2.73 5.37 -2.38
N ILE A 52 -1.79 6.02 -3.08
CA ILE A 52 -1.95 6.36 -4.48
C ILE A 52 -0.69 6.06 -5.28
N ASP A 53 -0.86 5.50 -6.46
CA ASP A 53 0.24 5.31 -7.40
C ASP A 53 0.93 6.65 -7.70
N GLN A 54 2.24 6.65 -7.62
CA GLN A 54 3.07 7.84 -7.85
C GLN A 54 3.43 7.91 -9.33
N ALA A 55 2.71 8.75 -10.09
CA ALA A 55 2.94 8.95 -11.50
C ALA A 55 2.68 10.41 -11.86
N ILE A 56 3.31 10.85 -12.94
CA ILE A 56 3.16 12.21 -13.45
C ILE A 56 2.43 12.16 -14.79
N LEU A 57 1.40 12.99 -14.92
CA LEU A 57 0.68 13.11 -16.17
C LEU A 57 1.49 13.98 -17.14
N VAL A 58 1.88 13.40 -18.26
CA VAL A 58 2.67 14.10 -19.29
C VAL A 58 2.03 13.92 -20.65
N LYS A 59 2.33 14.85 -21.58
CA LYS A 59 1.93 14.72 -22.95
C LYS A 59 3.01 13.97 -23.72
N ASP A 60 2.62 12.84 -24.32
CA ASP A 60 3.53 12.04 -25.13
C ASP A 60 3.86 12.77 -26.43
N HIS A 61 5.14 12.94 -26.73
CA HIS A 61 5.61 13.66 -27.92
C HIS A 61 5.28 12.91 -29.22
N VAL A 62 5.15 11.59 -29.17
CA VAL A 62 4.90 10.78 -30.36
C VAL A 62 3.42 10.77 -30.71
N THR A 63 2.55 10.50 -29.73
CA THR A 63 1.10 10.36 -29.94
C THR A 63 0.31 11.64 -29.70
N GLY A 64 0.90 12.60 -28.97
CA GLY A 64 0.21 13.82 -28.53
C GLY A 64 -0.82 13.60 -27.44
N LYS A 65 -0.95 12.39 -26.91
CA LYS A 65 -1.91 12.03 -25.86
C LYS A 65 -1.30 12.23 -24.47
N GLU A 66 -2.16 12.50 -23.50
CA GLU A 66 -1.76 12.52 -22.10
C GLU A 66 -1.57 11.09 -21.59
N VAL A 67 -0.44 10.84 -20.96
CA VAL A 67 -0.09 9.53 -20.40
C VAL A 67 0.49 9.71 -19.00
N LEU A 68 0.29 8.69 -18.14
CA LEU A 68 0.90 8.64 -16.83
C LEU A 68 2.27 7.98 -16.96
N ARG A 69 3.29 8.62 -16.39
CA ARG A 69 4.64 8.06 -16.34
C ARG A 69 5.12 7.88 -14.91
N TYR A 70 5.75 6.76 -14.68
CA TYR A 70 6.28 6.35 -13.39
C TYR A 70 7.79 6.55 -13.33
N GLY A 71 8.38 6.28 -12.16
CA GLY A 71 9.83 6.31 -12.02
C GLY A 71 10.50 5.34 -13.00
N GLY A 72 11.56 5.81 -13.67
CA GLY A 72 12.26 5.09 -14.73
C GLY A 72 11.79 5.45 -16.14
N ASP A 73 10.57 5.99 -16.29
CA ASP A 73 10.00 6.33 -17.61
C ASP A 73 10.55 7.64 -18.17
N PHE A 74 11.32 8.38 -17.37
CA PHE A 74 11.91 9.67 -17.74
C PHE A 74 13.43 9.58 -17.99
N ASP A 75 13.94 8.38 -18.28
CA ASP A 75 15.37 8.09 -18.33
C ASP A 75 16.09 8.42 -17.02
N ASP A 76 15.36 8.53 -15.94
CA ASP A 76 15.88 8.79 -14.60
C ASP A 76 16.47 7.51 -14.02
N ARG A 77 17.70 7.60 -13.53
CA ARG A 77 18.42 6.48 -12.93
C ARG A 77 19.32 6.97 -11.78
N PRO A 78 19.40 6.20 -10.68
CA PRO A 78 18.68 4.95 -10.40
C PRO A 78 17.19 5.17 -10.15
N SER A 79 16.38 4.11 -10.33
CA SER A 79 14.93 4.14 -10.07
C SER A 79 14.46 2.78 -9.57
N ASP A 80 13.48 2.79 -8.67
CA ASP A 80 12.82 1.58 -8.18
C ASP A 80 11.64 1.15 -9.05
N TYR A 81 11.44 1.78 -10.19
CA TYR A 81 10.44 1.46 -11.22
C TYR A 81 9.03 1.27 -10.63
N GLU A 82 8.52 0.01 -10.65
CA GLU A 82 7.17 -0.32 -10.21
C GLU A 82 6.89 -0.04 -8.73
N PHE A 83 7.89 0.27 -7.93
CA PHE A 83 7.67 0.71 -6.55
C PHE A 83 6.97 2.07 -6.46
N SER A 84 6.86 2.80 -7.55
CA SER A 84 6.01 3.98 -7.61
C SER A 84 4.53 3.64 -7.82
N GLY A 85 4.21 2.38 -8.13
CA GLY A 85 2.87 1.86 -8.38
C GLY A 85 2.28 1.03 -7.25
N ASN A 86 2.55 1.36 -5.99
CA ASN A 86 2.09 0.61 -4.81
C ASN A 86 0.77 1.12 -4.21
N GLY A 87 0.10 2.07 -4.85
CA GLY A 87 -1.11 2.67 -4.31
C GLY A 87 -2.31 1.73 -4.30
N ILE A 88 -3.24 1.92 -3.37
CA ILE A 88 -4.53 1.24 -3.38
C ILE A 88 -5.51 1.91 -4.36
N VAL A 89 -5.14 3.06 -4.88
CA VAL A 89 -5.80 3.71 -6.01
C VAL A 89 -4.77 4.03 -7.09
N PHE A 90 -5.23 4.08 -8.34
CA PHE A 90 -4.38 4.51 -9.45
C PHE A 90 -4.06 6.01 -9.38
N ALA A 91 -3.05 6.45 -10.13
CA ALA A 91 -2.65 7.85 -10.14
C ALA A 91 -3.77 8.81 -10.59
N ASP A 92 -4.73 8.34 -11.38
CA ASP A 92 -5.92 9.09 -11.79
C ASP A 92 -7.05 9.06 -10.74
N ARG A 93 -6.80 8.49 -9.57
CA ARG A 93 -7.71 8.34 -8.43
C ARG A 93 -8.76 7.23 -8.59
N LYS A 94 -8.73 6.45 -9.65
CA LYS A 94 -9.59 5.27 -9.76
C LYS A 94 -9.17 4.23 -8.74
N GLU A 95 -10.15 3.59 -8.12
CA GLU A 95 -9.89 2.57 -7.09
C GLU A 95 -9.37 1.27 -7.72
N LYS A 96 -8.35 0.68 -7.11
CA LYS A 96 -7.96 -0.69 -7.43
C LYS A 96 -8.87 -1.68 -6.69
N PRO A 97 -8.96 -2.94 -7.13
CA PRO A 97 -9.82 -3.93 -6.47
C PRO A 97 -9.57 -4.06 -4.96
N ALA A 98 -8.33 -3.93 -4.52
CA ALA A 98 -7.96 -4.01 -3.12
C ALA A 98 -8.60 -2.93 -2.24
N MET A 99 -9.05 -1.80 -2.82
CA MET A 99 -9.68 -0.72 -2.06
C MET A 99 -10.94 -1.17 -1.33
N GLN A 100 -11.71 -2.11 -1.90
CA GLN A 100 -12.90 -2.64 -1.24
C GLN A 100 -12.54 -3.42 0.02
N GLU A 101 -11.45 -4.18 -0.02
CA GLU A 101 -10.95 -4.93 1.13
C GLU A 101 -10.50 -3.98 2.24
N VAL A 102 -9.74 -2.94 1.89
CA VAL A 102 -9.30 -1.91 2.83
C VAL A 102 -10.51 -1.23 3.48
N ARG A 103 -11.48 -0.83 2.68
CA ARG A 103 -12.71 -0.17 3.16
C ARG A 103 -13.46 -1.06 4.15
N TYR A 104 -13.59 -2.35 3.85
CA TYR A 104 -14.26 -3.30 4.73
C TYR A 104 -13.53 -3.43 6.07
N TYR A 105 -12.25 -3.75 6.05
CA TYR A 105 -11.51 -4.01 7.28
C TYR A 105 -11.29 -2.76 8.13
N TYR A 106 -11.00 -1.63 7.54
CA TYR A 106 -10.87 -0.38 8.28
C TYR A 106 -12.21 0.06 8.87
N GLY A 107 -13.31 -0.27 8.22
CA GLY A 107 -14.65 0.02 8.73
C GLY A 107 -15.02 -0.72 10.00
N LEU A 108 -14.36 -1.85 10.30
CA LEU A 108 -14.62 -2.63 11.51
C LEU A 108 -14.15 -1.95 12.79
N TYR A 109 -13.22 -1.00 12.68
CA TYR A 109 -12.54 -0.39 13.84
C TYR A 109 -12.78 1.12 13.94
N ARG A 110 -13.95 1.56 13.59
CA ARG A 110 -14.34 2.98 13.72
C ARG A 110 -14.57 3.38 15.16
#